data_3c704df190e0d320a1f4bcafec1c1f51
#
_entry.id   3c704df190e0d320a1f4bcafec1c1f51
#
_cell.length_a   1.000
_cell.length_b   1.000
_cell.length_c   1.000
_cell.angle_alpha   90.00
_cell.angle_beta   90.00
_cell.angle_gamma   90.00
#
_symmetry.space_group_name_H-M   'P 1'
#
loop_
_entity.id
_entity.type
_entity.pdbx_description
1 polymer ?
#
loop_
_entity_poly.entity_id
_entity_poly.type
_entity_poly.pdbx_seq_one_letter_code
_entity_poly.pdbx_strand_id
1 'polypeptide(L)'
;VGSDHTDRAAETHGIALSKQMCGKPVSPELWKLSEVEDHWDALEMRAHATIMGRRVLYQEGRLASLRPPADLMARRPGGPALPPGTVMFCGTLGALGGIRPGARFEMELHDPVRGRTLRHAYDIAELPVVS
;
A
#
# COMPACT_ATOMS: atom_id res chain seq x y z
N VAL A 1 1.27 -4.89 -5.89
CA VAL A 1 0.90 -4.33 -4.57
C VAL A 1 2.13 -3.75 -3.89
N GLY A 2 1.98 -2.65 -3.16
CA GLY A 2 3.07 -1.98 -2.46
C GLY A 2 2.60 -1.32 -1.16
N SER A 3 3.55 -0.98 -0.29
CA SER A 3 3.29 -0.27 0.96
C SER A 3 3.99 1.08 0.97
N ASP A 4 3.21 2.15 1.08
CA ASP A 4 3.72 3.47 1.44
C ASP A 4 3.94 3.52 2.96
N HIS A 5 4.94 2.74 3.40
CA HIS A 5 5.24 2.62 4.83
C HIS A 5 5.54 3.98 5.45
N THR A 6 5.02 4.20 6.64
CA THR A 6 5.05 5.50 7.32
C THR A 6 5.49 5.31 8.76
N ASP A 7 6.47 6.10 9.20
CA ASP A 7 6.86 6.18 10.61
C ASP A 7 5.80 6.95 11.39
N ARG A 8 5.10 6.26 12.28
CA ARG A 8 3.96 6.84 13.01
C ARG A 8 4.36 7.86 14.08
N ALA A 9 5.56 7.75 14.63
CA ALA A 9 6.08 8.75 15.56
C ALA A 9 6.46 10.03 14.81
N ALA A 10 7.17 9.90 13.68
CA ALA A 10 7.55 11.03 12.84
C ALA A 10 6.35 11.72 12.16
N GLU A 11 5.23 11.04 11.98
CA GLU A 11 4.00 11.59 11.39
C GLU A 11 3.44 12.76 12.21
N THR A 12 3.68 12.79 13.52
CA THR A 12 3.29 13.91 14.40
C THR A 12 4.05 15.19 14.10
N HIS A 13 5.22 15.09 13.48
CA HIS A 13 6.05 16.23 13.08
C HIS A 13 5.83 16.64 11.62
N GLY A 14 5.44 15.70 10.76
CA GLY A 14 5.15 16.00 9.36
C GLY A 14 4.92 14.74 8.52
N ILE A 15 3.85 14.76 7.72
CA ILE A 15 3.46 13.64 6.87
C ILE A 15 4.55 13.31 5.84
N ALA A 16 5.10 14.32 5.18
CA ALA A 16 6.13 14.11 4.16
C ALA A 16 7.40 13.49 4.76
N LEU A 17 7.84 13.98 5.91
CA LEU A 17 9.00 13.46 6.62
C LEU A 17 8.80 11.99 7.01
N SER A 18 7.69 11.67 7.64
CA SER A 18 7.37 10.31 8.10
C SER A 18 7.33 9.27 6.97
N LYS A 19 6.95 9.70 5.78
CA LYS A 19 6.96 8.86 4.57
C LYS A 19 8.36 8.73 3.96
N GLN A 20 9.12 9.81 3.92
CA GLN A 20 10.46 9.81 3.34
C GLN A 20 11.49 9.01 4.16
N MET A 21 11.27 8.88 5.46
CA MET A 21 12.15 8.11 6.35
C MET A 21 12.04 6.59 6.15
N CYS A 22 10.99 6.10 5.52
CA CYS A 22 10.69 4.68 5.41
C CYS A 22 10.93 4.15 4.00
N GLY A 23 11.35 2.90 3.91
CA GLY A 23 11.36 2.15 2.65
C GLY A 23 9.94 2.00 2.09
N LYS A 24 9.86 1.75 0.78
CA LYS A 24 8.59 1.54 0.04
C LYS A 24 8.58 0.13 -0.55
N PRO A 25 8.30 -0.90 0.29
CA PRO A 25 8.26 -2.28 -0.20
C PRO A 25 7.18 -2.47 -1.26
N VAL A 26 7.54 -3.15 -2.34
CA VAL A 26 6.63 -3.53 -3.42
C VAL A 26 6.78 -5.00 -3.72
N SER A 27 5.72 -5.66 -4.20
CA SER A 27 5.78 -7.05 -4.60
C SER A 27 6.76 -7.23 -5.78
N PRO A 28 7.50 -8.35 -5.82
CA PRO A 28 8.42 -8.63 -6.91
C PRO A 28 7.69 -8.91 -8.23
N GLU A 29 6.43 -9.34 -8.15
CA GLU A 29 5.55 -9.55 -9.30
C GLU A 29 4.65 -8.34 -9.52
N LEU A 30 4.42 -8.03 -10.79
CA LEU A 30 3.53 -6.95 -11.23
C LEU A 30 2.56 -7.50 -12.28
N TRP A 31 1.37 -6.92 -12.34
CA TRP A 31 0.44 -7.14 -13.44
C TRP A 31 0.45 -5.94 -14.39
N LYS A 32 0.26 -6.20 -15.67
CA LYS A 32 0.04 -5.12 -16.64
C LYS A 32 -1.33 -4.48 -16.32
N LEU A 33 -1.40 -3.16 -16.37
CA LEU A 33 -2.66 -2.44 -16.15
C LEU A 33 -3.75 -2.90 -17.11
N SER A 34 -3.40 -3.10 -18.39
CA SER A 34 -4.31 -3.60 -19.43
C SER A 34 -4.93 -4.98 -19.15
N GLU A 35 -4.38 -5.72 -18.21
CA GLU A 35 -4.93 -7.01 -17.81
C GLU A 35 -5.99 -6.94 -16.72
N VAL A 36 -6.10 -5.81 -16.03
CA VAL A 36 -6.94 -5.64 -14.84
C VAL A 36 -7.85 -4.41 -14.92
N GLU A 37 -7.61 -3.48 -15.85
CA GLU A 37 -8.36 -2.21 -15.93
C GLU A 37 -9.86 -2.41 -16.16
N ASP A 38 -10.26 -3.42 -16.94
CA ASP A 38 -11.67 -3.70 -17.25
C ASP A 38 -12.47 -4.20 -16.03
N HIS A 39 -11.77 -4.73 -15.00
CA HIS A 39 -12.39 -5.22 -13.78
C HIS A 39 -11.68 -4.69 -12.51
N TRP A 40 -11.08 -3.50 -12.63
CA TRP A 40 -10.36 -2.84 -11.55
C TRP A 40 -11.14 -2.81 -10.23
N ASP A 41 -12.43 -2.48 -10.30
CA ASP A 41 -13.29 -2.37 -9.12
C ASP A 41 -13.54 -3.71 -8.41
N ALA A 42 -13.34 -4.82 -9.10
CA ALA A 42 -13.48 -6.15 -8.52
C ALA A 42 -12.23 -6.63 -7.77
N LEU A 43 -11.08 -5.99 -7.99
CA LEU A 43 -9.84 -6.36 -7.30
C LEU A 43 -9.99 -6.19 -5.79
N GLU A 44 -9.48 -7.16 -5.05
CA GLU A 44 -9.58 -7.21 -3.59
C GLU A 44 -8.21 -7.01 -2.96
N MET A 45 -8.11 -6.06 -2.05
CA MET A 45 -6.89 -5.78 -1.30
C MET A 45 -7.07 -6.24 0.14
N ARG A 46 -6.07 -6.93 0.66
CA ARG A 46 -6.02 -7.39 2.05
C ARG A 46 -4.62 -7.21 2.61
N ALA A 47 -4.53 -6.81 3.86
CA ALA A 47 -3.28 -6.75 4.58
C ALA A 47 -3.43 -7.34 5.99
N HIS A 48 -2.36 -7.99 6.45
CA HIS A 48 -2.20 -8.45 7.82
C HIS A 48 -0.99 -7.76 8.44
N ALA A 49 -1.08 -7.49 9.72
CA ALA A 49 0.05 -6.99 10.50
C ALA A 49 0.30 -7.90 11.69
N THR A 50 1.56 -8.08 12.06
CA THR A 50 1.92 -8.73 13.32
C THR A 50 2.06 -7.65 14.38
N ILE A 51 1.12 -7.61 15.31
CA ILE A 51 1.01 -6.62 16.38
C ILE A 51 1.06 -7.34 17.72
N MET A 52 2.01 -6.98 18.57
CA MET A 52 2.21 -7.63 19.87
C MET A 52 2.29 -9.16 19.75
N GLY A 53 3.03 -9.64 18.74
CA GLY A 53 3.24 -11.06 18.49
C GLY A 53 2.05 -11.80 17.85
N ARG A 54 0.97 -11.10 17.49
CA ARG A 54 -0.23 -11.70 16.89
C ARG A 54 -0.43 -11.21 15.48
N ARG A 55 -0.67 -12.12 14.54
CA ARG A 55 -1.07 -11.82 13.18
C ARG A 55 -2.56 -11.42 13.16
N VAL A 56 -2.84 -10.19 12.78
CA VAL A 56 -4.21 -9.66 12.72
C VAL A 56 -4.54 -9.18 11.32
N LEU A 57 -5.80 -9.30 10.91
CA LEU A 57 -6.30 -8.66 9.71
C LEU A 57 -6.29 -7.14 9.95
N TYR A 58 -5.56 -6.42 9.12
CA TYR A 58 -5.31 -4.99 9.31
C TYR A 58 -6.05 -4.12 8.31
N GLN A 59 -6.17 -4.58 7.06
CA GLN A 59 -6.94 -3.90 6.02
C GLN A 59 -7.65 -4.94 5.15
N GLU A 60 -8.86 -4.63 4.69
CA GLU A 60 -9.59 -5.46 3.75
C GLU A 60 -10.60 -4.61 2.98
N GLY A 61 -10.71 -4.83 1.67
CA GLY A 61 -11.72 -4.19 0.83
C GLY A 61 -11.41 -4.30 -0.65
N ARG A 62 -12.31 -3.75 -1.45
CA ARG A 62 -12.17 -3.70 -2.91
C ARG A 62 -11.58 -2.37 -3.37
N LEU A 63 -10.90 -2.39 -4.52
CA LEU A 63 -10.34 -1.18 -5.12
C LEU A 63 -11.43 -0.21 -5.59
N ALA A 64 -12.67 -0.66 -5.76
CA ALA A 64 -13.84 0.21 -5.99
C ALA A 64 -13.99 1.34 -4.96
N SER A 65 -13.48 1.16 -3.73
CA SER A 65 -13.50 2.20 -2.68
C SER A 65 -12.40 3.25 -2.83
N LEU A 66 -11.46 3.04 -3.74
CA LEU A 66 -10.35 3.94 -4.02
C LEU A 66 -10.59 4.69 -5.35
N ARG A 67 -9.93 5.83 -5.52
CA ARG A 67 -9.97 6.53 -6.81
C ARG A 67 -9.29 5.71 -7.90
N PRO A 68 -9.85 5.66 -9.11
CA PRO A 68 -9.20 5.00 -10.25
C PRO A 68 -7.82 5.61 -10.53
N PRO A 69 -6.82 4.82 -10.93
CA PRO A 69 -5.49 5.34 -11.26
C PRO A 69 -5.49 6.43 -12.32
N ALA A 70 -6.35 6.33 -13.33
CA ALA A 70 -6.48 7.34 -14.38
C ALA A 70 -6.92 8.71 -13.83
N ASP A 71 -7.87 8.74 -12.89
CA ASP A 71 -8.30 9.98 -12.22
C ASP A 71 -7.17 10.60 -11.39
N LEU A 72 -6.39 9.77 -10.69
CA LEU A 72 -5.23 10.24 -9.93
C LEU A 72 -4.14 10.80 -10.83
N MET A 73 -3.85 10.13 -11.95
CA MET A 73 -2.87 10.61 -12.92
C MET A 73 -3.29 11.94 -13.56
N ALA A 74 -4.58 12.09 -13.90
CA ALA A 74 -5.11 13.32 -14.48
C ALA A 74 -4.98 14.53 -13.52
N ARG A 75 -5.03 14.29 -12.21
CA ARG A 75 -4.92 15.34 -11.18
C ARG A 75 -3.47 15.66 -10.77
N ARG A 76 -2.51 14.89 -11.28
CA ARG A 76 -1.11 15.07 -10.91
C ARG A 76 -0.54 16.39 -11.45
N PRO A 77 0.19 17.17 -10.64
CA PRO A 77 0.98 18.28 -11.16
C PRO A 77 1.98 17.78 -12.21
N GLY A 78 2.02 18.39 -13.37
CA GLY A 78 2.87 17.97 -14.51
C GLY A 78 2.20 17.03 -15.50
N GLY A 79 0.88 16.80 -15.37
CA GLY A 79 0.06 16.05 -16.35
C GLY A 79 -0.04 14.55 -16.10
N PRO A 80 -0.82 13.85 -16.92
CA PRO A 80 -1.21 12.46 -16.68
C PRO A 80 -0.13 11.43 -17.02
N ALA A 81 0.89 11.82 -17.80
CA ALA A 81 1.97 10.91 -18.16
C ALA A 81 2.97 10.74 -16.99
N LEU A 82 3.24 9.51 -16.60
CA LEU A 82 4.27 9.19 -15.63
C LEU A 82 5.60 8.94 -16.37
N PRO A 83 6.70 9.59 -15.99
CA PRO A 83 8.01 9.26 -16.54
C PRO A 83 8.37 7.79 -16.29
N PRO A 84 9.15 7.14 -17.19
CA PRO A 84 9.63 5.79 -16.95
C PRO A 84 10.36 5.68 -15.60
N GLY A 85 10.14 4.57 -14.89
CA GLY A 85 10.71 4.33 -13.56
C GLY A 85 9.95 4.98 -12.39
N THR A 86 8.85 5.68 -12.65
CA THR A 86 8.00 6.26 -11.61
C THR A 86 7.07 5.22 -11.02
N VAL A 87 6.98 5.17 -9.69
CA VAL A 87 5.96 4.43 -8.95
C VAL A 87 4.99 5.42 -8.31
N MET A 88 3.69 5.14 -8.45
CA MET A 88 2.63 5.94 -7.85
C MET A 88 1.76 5.07 -6.94
N PHE A 89 1.67 5.43 -5.66
CA PHE A 89 0.70 4.82 -4.76
C PHE A 89 -0.69 5.44 -4.98
N CYS A 90 -1.68 4.59 -5.22
CA CYS A 90 -3.02 5.02 -5.63
C CYS A 90 -4.02 5.13 -4.47
N GLY A 91 -3.56 4.95 -3.25
CA GLY A 91 -4.41 5.02 -2.06
C GLY A 91 -4.31 3.78 -1.19
N THR A 92 -5.03 3.81 -0.08
CA THR A 92 -5.05 2.73 0.90
C THR A 92 -6.44 2.57 1.51
N LEU A 93 -6.71 1.39 2.04
CA LEU A 93 -7.91 1.12 2.85
C LEU A 93 -7.69 1.55 4.31
N GLY A 94 -8.77 1.81 5.02
CA GLY A 94 -8.71 2.09 6.45
C GLY A 94 -8.18 0.91 7.26
N ALA A 95 -7.44 1.21 8.33
CA ALA A 95 -6.95 0.19 9.25
C ALA A 95 -8.07 -0.30 10.18
N LEU A 96 -8.33 -1.60 10.18
CA LEU A 96 -9.28 -2.25 11.07
C LEU A 96 -8.76 -2.19 12.51
N GLY A 97 -9.53 -1.57 13.39
CA GLY A 97 -9.12 -1.34 14.78
C GLY A 97 -8.15 -0.18 14.98
N GLY A 98 -7.99 0.67 13.96
CA GLY A 98 -7.13 1.86 14.00
C GLY A 98 -5.67 1.59 13.63
N ILE A 99 -4.94 2.67 13.39
CA ILE A 99 -3.52 2.64 13.03
C ILE A 99 -2.68 2.23 14.25
N ARG A 100 -1.86 1.20 14.09
CA ARG A 100 -1.02 0.65 15.15
C ARG A 100 0.34 0.25 14.58
N PRO A 101 1.44 0.34 15.34
CA PRO A 101 2.73 -0.20 14.95
C PRO A 101 2.68 -1.73 14.92
N GLY A 102 3.47 -2.33 14.04
CA GLY A 102 3.60 -3.77 13.91
C GLY A 102 5.04 -4.17 13.63
N ALA A 103 5.39 -5.42 13.89
CA ALA A 103 6.71 -5.98 13.62
C ALA A 103 6.84 -6.57 12.21
N ARG A 104 5.71 -6.88 11.58
CA ARG A 104 5.65 -7.43 10.22
C ARG A 104 4.39 -6.96 9.51
N PHE A 105 4.48 -6.74 8.22
CA PHE A 105 3.36 -6.38 7.37
C PHE A 105 3.30 -7.32 6.16
N GLU A 106 2.11 -7.85 5.88
CA GLU A 106 1.82 -8.76 4.78
C GLU A 106 0.70 -8.15 3.96
N MET A 107 0.86 -8.10 2.65
CA MET A 107 -0.11 -7.50 1.75
C MET A 107 -0.40 -8.39 0.57
N GLU A 108 -1.66 -8.39 0.16
CA GLU A 108 -2.15 -9.13 -1.01
C GLU A 108 -3.05 -8.24 -1.86
N LEU A 109 -2.98 -8.48 -3.16
CA LEU A 109 -3.95 -8.00 -4.14
C LEU A 109 -4.48 -9.21 -4.90
N HIS A 110 -5.75 -9.52 -4.75
CA HIS A 110 -6.42 -10.64 -5.37
C HIS A 110 -7.24 -10.19 -6.58
N ASP A 111 -7.08 -10.89 -7.68
CA ASP A 111 -7.88 -10.74 -8.89
C ASP A 111 -8.86 -11.93 -8.98
N PRO A 112 -10.13 -11.73 -8.59
CA PRO A 112 -11.11 -12.81 -8.60
C PRO A 112 -11.55 -13.22 -10.01
N VAL A 113 -11.36 -12.35 -11.01
CA VAL A 113 -11.72 -12.64 -12.40
C VAL A 113 -10.72 -13.62 -13.03
N ARG A 114 -9.43 -13.43 -12.75
CA ARG A 114 -8.37 -14.29 -13.28
C ARG A 114 -7.86 -15.34 -12.29
N GLY A 115 -8.37 -15.34 -11.06
CA GLY A 115 -8.01 -16.33 -10.05
C GLY A 115 -6.54 -16.28 -9.62
N ARG A 116 -5.96 -15.08 -9.49
CA ARG A 116 -4.54 -14.88 -9.19
C ARG A 116 -4.35 -13.86 -8.07
N THR A 117 -3.21 -13.91 -7.40
CA THR A 117 -2.93 -13.02 -6.25
C THR A 117 -1.47 -12.58 -6.26
N LEU A 118 -1.25 -11.28 -6.15
CA LEU A 118 0.06 -10.72 -5.78
C LEU A 118 0.20 -10.74 -4.26
N ARG A 119 1.39 -11.16 -3.77
CA ARG A 119 1.70 -11.16 -2.34
C ARG A 119 3.06 -10.57 -2.10
N HIS A 120 3.17 -9.86 -0.99
CA HIS A 120 4.47 -9.44 -0.46
C HIS A 120 4.39 -9.28 1.04
N ALA A 121 5.50 -9.53 1.71
CA ALA A 121 5.62 -9.35 3.14
C ALA A 121 7.00 -8.80 3.49
N TYR A 122 7.07 -8.02 4.55
CA TYR A 122 8.33 -7.50 5.07
C TYR A 122 8.29 -7.35 6.59
N ASP A 123 9.45 -7.44 7.19
CA ASP A 123 9.64 -7.17 8.61
C ASP A 123 9.94 -5.69 8.83
N ILE A 124 9.47 -5.17 9.95
CA ILE A 124 9.61 -3.76 10.32
C ILE A 124 10.67 -3.66 11.42
N ALA A 125 11.73 -2.95 11.13
CA ALA A 125 12.76 -2.63 12.11
C ALA A 125 12.39 -1.34 12.84
N GLU A 126 12.34 -1.40 14.15
CA GLU A 126 12.17 -0.22 15.01
C GLU A 126 13.52 0.45 15.21
N LEU A 127 13.59 1.74 14.88
CA LEU A 127 14.82 2.51 15.08
C LEU A 127 14.91 2.99 16.53
N PRO A 128 16.11 2.95 17.13
CA PRO A 128 16.29 3.46 18.48
C PRO A 128 16.06 4.98 18.51
N VAL A 129 15.37 5.43 19.54
CA VAL A 129 15.30 6.87 19.84
C VAL A 129 16.63 7.30 20.42
N VAL A 130 17.36 8.13 19.68
CA VAL A 130 18.59 8.77 20.15
C VAL A 130 18.27 10.21 20.55
N SER A 131 18.61 10.51 21.77
CA SER A 131 18.46 11.85 22.34
C SER A 131 19.76 12.65 22.26
#